data_5e2fbb70ceced41f12e451e36544cf77
#
_entry.id   5e2fbb70ceced41f12e451e36544cf77
#
_cell.length_a   1.000
_cell.length_b   1.000
_cell.length_c   1.000
_cell.angle_alpha   90.00
_cell.angle_beta   90.00
_cell.angle_gamma   90.00
#
_symmetry.space_group_name_H-M   'P 1'
#
loop_
_entity.id
_entity.type
_entity.pdbx_description
1 polymer ?
#
loop_
_entity_poly.entity_id
_entity_poly.type
_entity_poly.pdbx_seq_one_letter_code
_entity_poly.pdbx_strand_id
1 'polypeptide(L)'
;MKMSERGIKFLIQEEGERLKAYKCAAGVWTIGVGHTGPDVKEGMIITKEKSRELLKADLNRFEKAVNTYIKVPLEQHQFDALVSLAFNIGVGNFSKSTLVKKINANATIEEIEFQFKQWKLAGGKPILLPRRKREAGLYRGGRYE
;
A
#
# COMPACT_ATOMS: atom_id res chain seq x y z
N MET A 1 0.56 10.91 10.95
CA MET A 1 0.62 9.47 11.29
C MET A 1 1.64 8.76 10.45
N LYS A 2 2.09 7.64 10.92
CA LYS A 2 2.98 6.72 10.20
C LYS A 2 2.40 5.31 10.27
N MET A 3 2.76 4.47 9.29
CA MET A 3 2.32 3.08 9.29
C MET A 3 2.89 2.33 10.50
N SER A 4 2.05 1.54 11.16
CA SER A 4 2.47 0.75 12.32
C SER A 4 3.31 -0.45 11.89
N GLU A 5 4.02 -1.07 12.85
CA GLU A 5 4.78 -2.30 12.58
C GLU A 5 3.86 -3.43 12.10
N ARG A 6 2.64 -3.53 12.64
CA ARG A 6 1.65 -4.50 12.15
C ARG A 6 1.23 -4.19 10.71
N GLY A 7 1.08 -2.91 10.38
CA GLY A 7 0.78 -2.48 9.02
C GLY A 7 1.90 -2.81 8.05
N ILE A 8 3.15 -2.61 8.47
CA ILE A 8 4.31 -2.96 7.65
C ILE A 8 4.33 -4.47 7.36
N LYS A 9 4.08 -5.30 8.37
CA LYS A 9 3.98 -6.76 8.17
C LYS A 9 2.86 -7.12 7.20
N PHE A 10 1.71 -6.48 7.34
CA PHE A 10 0.58 -6.66 6.44
C PHE A 10 0.99 -6.34 5.00
N LEU A 11 1.63 -5.20 4.79
CA LEU A 11 2.06 -4.76 3.47
C LEU A 11 3.09 -5.72 2.86
N ILE A 12 4.05 -6.19 3.66
CA ILE A 12 5.05 -7.15 3.18
C ILE A 12 4.40 -8.44 2.72
N GLN A 13 3.38 -8.92 3.42
CA GLN A 13 2.64 -10.11 3.00
C GLN A 13 1.91 -9.89 1.68
N GLU A 14 1.39 -8.67 1.46
CA GLU A 14 0.70 -8.36 0.21
C GLU A 14 1.69 -8.22 -0.96
N GLU A 15 2.83 -7.57 -0.73
CA GLU A 15 3.79 -7.24 -1.79
C GLU A 15 4.85 -8.31 -2.01
N GLY A 16 5.19 -9.07 -0.97
CA GLY A 16 6.34 -9.96 -0.98
C GLY A 16 7.63 -9.20 -0.69
N GLU A 17 8.67 -9.95 -0.31
CA GLU A 17 9.98 -9.38 0.00
C GLU A 17 11.05 -10.25 -0.65
N ARG A 18 11.96 -9.62 -1.42
CA ARG A 18 13.06 -10.34 -2.06
C ARG A 18 14.38 -9.64 -1.72
N LEU A 19 15.31 -10.40 -1.18
CA LEU A 19 16.60 -9.85 -0.75
C LEU A 19 17.64 -9.80 -1.87
N LYS A 20 17.35 -10.44 -3.02
CA LYS A 20 18.19 -10.37 -4.22
C LYS A 20 17.44 -9.63 -5.32
N ALA A 21 18.15 -8.73 -6.00
CA ALA A 21 17.57 -7.94 -7.07
C ALA A 21 17.01 -8.85 -8.19
N TYR A 22 15.86 -8.46 -8.71
CA TYR A 22 15.18 -9.16 -9.80
C TYR A 22 14.55 -8.12 -10.73
N LYS A 23 14.29 -8.53 -11.97
CA LYS A 23 13.53 -7.68 -12.89
C LYS A 23 12.04 -7.94 -12.70
N CYS A 24 11.28 -6.86 -12.47
CA CYS A 24 9.82 -6.96 -12.43
C CYS A 24 9.26 -7.13 -13.84
N ALA A 25 7.93 -7.31 -13.96
CA ALA A 25 7.26 -7.49 -15.25
C ALA A 25 7.55 -6.36 -16.23
N ALA A 26 7.80 -5.14 -15.74
CA ALA A 26 8.13 -3.98 -16.57
C ALA A 26 9.61 -3.90 -16.96
N GLY A 27 10.43 -4.89 -16.56
CA GLY A 27 11.85 -4.93 -16.88
C GLY A 27 12.72 -4.03 -16.01
N VAL A 28 12.20 -3.58 -14.86
CA VAL A 28 12.90 -2.68 -13.93
C VAL A 28 13.53 -3.52 -12.81
N TRP A 29 14.81 -3.27 -12.51
CA TRP A 29 15.48 -3.91 -11.39
C TRP A 29 14.82 -3.49 -10.08
N THR A 30 14.45 -4.47 -9.28
CA THR A 30 13.64 -4.31 -8.06
C THR A 30 14.26 -5.13 -6.93
N ILE A 31 14.17 -4.65 -5.69
CA ILE A 31 14.70 -5.38 -4.53
C ILE A 31 13.84 -5.06 -3.29
N GLY A 32 13.94 -5.90 -2.26
CA GLY A 32 13.21 -5.71 -1.01
C GLY A 32 11.71 -5.84 -1.24
N VAL A 33 10.96 -4.85 -0.78
CA VAL A 33 9.50 -4.81 -0.91
C VAL A 33 9.15 -3.83 -2.04
N GLY A 34 9.40 -4.27 -3.26
CA GLY A 34 9.08 -3.45 -4.45
C GLY A 34 9.92 -2.19 -4.61
N HIS A 35 11.09 -2.12 -3.99
CA HIS A 35 11.95 -0.94 -4.11
C HIS A 35 12.64 -0.91 -5.46
N THR A 36 12.57 0.22 -6.16
CA THR A 36 13.23 0.47 -7.43
C THR A 36 14.04 1.77 -7.33
N GLY A 37 14.93 1.99 -8.27
CA GLY A 37 15.71 3.22 -8.32
C GLY A 37 17.09 2.98 -8.90
N PRO A 38 17.87 4.05 -9.10
CA PRO A 38 19.21 3.94 -9.67
C PRO A 38 20.19 3.17 -8.77
N ASP A 39 19.85 2.99 -7.50
CA ASP A 39 20.64 2.23 -6.54
C ASP A 39 20.46 0.71 -6.69
N VAL A 40 19.41 0.25 -7.41
CA VAL A 40 19.13 -1.18 -7.57
C VAL A 40 19.77 -1.70 -8.85
N LYS A 41 20.68 -2.66 -8.70
CA LYS A 41 21.47 -3.20 -9.82
C LYS A 41 21.43 -4.72 -9.82
N GLU A 42 21.68 -5.28 -11.00
CA GLU A 42 21.81 -6.73 -11.16
C GLU A 42 22.83 -7.31 -10.18
N GLY A 43 22.47 -8.43 -9.55
CA GLY A 43 23.35 -9.11 -8.60
C GLY A 43 23.35 -8.55 -7.19
N MET A 44 22.63 -7.43 -6.96
CA MET A 44 22.57 -6.81 -5.64
C MET A 44 21.85 -7.72 -4.64
N ILE A 45 22.41 -7.83 -3.45
CA ILE A 45 21.84 -8.60 -2.33
C ILE A 45 21.83 -7.69 -1.10
N ILE A 46 20.70 -7.69 -0.37
CA ILE A 46 20.56 -6.90 0.84
C ILE A 46 20.11 -7.77 2.01
N THR A 47 20.25 -7.25 3.22
CA THR A 47 19.74 -7.88 4.44
C THR A 47 18.27 -7.54 4.63
N LYS A 48 17.59 -8.27 5.53
CA LYS A 48 16.21 -7.92 5.92
C LYS A 48 16.14 -6.52 6.53
N GLU A 49 17.13 -6.15 7.33
CA GLU A 49 17.21 -4.83 7.94
C GLU A 49 17.28 -3.75 6.86
N LYS A 50 18.10 -3.95 5.85
CA LYS A 50 18.21 -3.02 4.74
C LYS A 50 16.90 -2.94 3.96
N SER A 51 16.25 -4.08 3.73
CA SER A 51 14.94 -4.13 3.07
C SER A 51 13.91 -3.27 3.82
N ARG A 52 13.90 -3.36 5.17
CA ARG A 52 12.99 -2.57 6.00
C ARG A 52 13.32 -1.08 5.96
N GLU A 53 14.61 -0.71 5.94
CA GLU A 53 15.02 0.70 5.77
C GLU A 53 14.51 1.25 4.44
N LEU A 54 14.70 0.51 3.36
CA LEU A 54 14.24 0.92 2.05
C LEU A 54 12.72 1.07 2.01
N LEU A 55 12.00 0.12 2.60
CA LEU A 55 10.54 0.18 2.66
C LEU A 55 10.07 1.40 3.45
N LYS A 56 10.66 1.66 4.61
CA LYS A 56 10.26 2.82 5.43
C LYS A 56 10.51 4.12 4.70
N ALA A 57 11.63 4.22 3.97
CA ALA A 57 11.91 5.39 3.15
C ALA A 57 10.89 5.54 2.02
N ASP A 58 10.57 4.46 1.33
CA ASP A 58 9.58 4.47 0.24
C ASP A 58 8.18 4.80 0.76
N LEU A 59 7.84 4.36 1.96
CA LEU A 59 6.53 4.62 2.57
C LEU A 59 6.26 6.09 2.85
N ASN A 60 7.32 6.90 3.04
CA ASN A 60 7.14 8.31 3.41
C ASN A 60 6.20 9.07 2.48
N ARG A 61 6.32 8.88 1.16
CA ARG A 61 5.46 9.60 0.21
C ARG A 61 4.00 9.13 0.27
N PHE A 62 3.78 7.85 0.57
CA PHE A 62 2.43 7.30 0.69
C PHE A 62 1.77 7.69 2.01
N GLU A 63 2.54 7.68 3.09
CA GLU A 63 2.08 8.17 4.39
C GLU A 63 1.71 9.66 4.30
N LYS A 64 2.55 10.44 3.63
CA LYS A 64 2.28 11.86 3.41
C LYS A 64 1.00 12.08 2.61
N ALA A 65 0.77 11.24 1.59
CA ALA A 65 -0.45 11.34 0.78
C ALA A 65 -1.70 11.10 1.62
N VAL A 66 -1.71 10.04 2.45
CA VAL A 66 -2.85 9.76 3.32
C VAL A 66 -3.05 10.92 4.31
N ASN A 67 -1.99 11.39 4.95
CA ASN A 67 -2.08 12.51 5.90
C ASN A 67 -2.57 13.81 5.23
N THR A 68 -2.23 14.01 3.96
CA THR A 68 -2.59 15.24 3.23
C THR A 68 -4.02 15.20 2.73
N TYR A 69 -4.45 14.08 2.13
CA TYR A 69 -5.72 14.02 1.42
C TYR A 69 -6.89 13.56 2.28
N ILE A 70 -6.65 12.86 3.38
CA ILE A 70 -7.70 12.49 4.32
C ILE A 70 -7.82 13.61 5.36
N LYS A 71 -8.99 14.22 5.42
CA LYS A 71 -9.25 15.41 6.25
C LYS A 71 -9.99 15.07 7.56
N VAL A 72 -10.36 13.81 7.75
CA VAL A 72 -11.05 13.37 8.97
C VAL A 72 -10.10 12.55 9.83
N PRO A 73 -10.37 12.41 11.14
CA PRO A 73 -9.54 11.57 12.01
C PRO A 73 -9.56 10.11 11.56
N LEU A 74 -8.41 9.45 11.64
CA LEU A 74 -8.26 8.03 11.31
C LEU A 74 -7.70 7.27 12.51
N GLU A 75 -8.18 6.05 12.72
CA GLU A 75 -7.54 5.12 13.62
C GLU A 75 -6.33 4.50 12.91
N GLN A 76 -5.40 3.92 13.68
CA GLN A 76 -4.15 3.40 13.12
C GLN A 76 -4.40 2.34 12.05
N HIS A 77 -5.32 1.41 12.29
CA HIS A 77 -5.62 0.36 11.32
C HIS A 77 -6.22 0.91 10.02
N GLN A 78 -7.00 1.98 10.13
CA GLN A 78 -7.56 2.66 8.97
C GLN A 78 -6.46 3.32 8.15
N PHE A 79 -5.55 4.00 8.82
CA PHE A 79 -4.38 4.61 8.19
C PHE A 79 -3.54 3.55 7.48
N ASP A 80 -3.24 2.44 8.16
CA ASP A 80 -2.44 1.36 7.60
C ASP A 80 -3.09 0.77 6.33
N ALA A 81 -4.41 0.58 6.35
CA ALA A 81 -5.13 0.06 5.18
C ALA A 81 -5.02 1.02 3.98
N LEU A 82 -5.13 2.31 4.24
CA LEU A 82 -5.05 3.33 3.18
C LEU A 82 -3.63 3.44 2.62
N VAL A 83 -2.62 3.34 3.47
CA VAL A 83 -1.22 3.33 3.01
C VAL A 83 -0.95 2.10 2.13
N SER A 84 -1.45 0.93 2.52
CA SER A 84 -1.33 -0.28 1.72
C SER A 84 -1.95 -0.11 0.33
N LEU A 85 -3.14 0.45 0.28
CA LEU A 85 -3.81 0.74 -1.00
C LEU A 85 -3.00 1.73 -1.83
N ALA A 86 -2.60 2.86 -1.23
CA ALA A 86 -1.85 3.91 -1.91
C ALA A 86 -0.52 3.38 -2.47
N PHE A 87 0.15 2.51 -1.72
CA PHE A 87 1.39 1.87 -2.14
C PHE A 87 1.21 1.08 -3.44
N ASN A 88 0.06 0.43 -3.59
CA ASN A 88 -0.24 -0.40 -4.76
C ASN A 88 -0.73 0.43 -5.95
N ILE A 89 -1.66 1.37 -5.73
CA ILE A 89 -2.28 2.11 -6.83
C ILE A 89 -1.56 3.42 -7.19
N GLY A 90 -0.69 3.88 -6.33
CA GLY A 90 0.07 5.13 -6.53
C GLY A 90 -0.60 6.35 -5.90
N VAL A 91 0.22 7.35 -5.58
CA VAL A 91 -0.24 8.59 -4.92
C VAL A 91 -1.24 9.35 -5.79
N GLY A 92 -0.98 9.44 -7.10
CA GLY A 92 -1.88 10.16 -8.02
C GLY A 92 -3.28 9.57 -8.04
N ASN A 93 -3.37 8.26 -8.22
CA ASN A 93 -4.66 7.57 -8.21
C ASN A 93 -5.35 7.70 -6.86
N PHE A 94 -4.60 7.52 -5.78
CA PHE A 94 -5.15 7.62 -4.44
C PHE A 94 -5.75 9.01 -4.19
N SER A 95 -5.00 10.06 -4.50
CA SER A 95 -5.41 11.44 -4.21
C SER A 95 -6.69 11.86 -4.94
N LYS A 96 -6.92 11.30 -6.12
CA LYS A 96 -8.09 11.61 -6.96
C LYS A 96 -9.24 10.62 -6.76
N SER A 97 -9.06 9.61 -5.92
CA SER A 97 -10.03 8.52 -5.80
C SER A 97 -11.35 8.96 -5.20
N THR A 98 -12.41 8.29 -5.61
CA THR A 98 -13.72 8.42 -4.96
C THR A 98 -13.65 7.96 -3.51
N LEU A 99 -12.78 6.99 -3.21
CA LEU A 99 -12.55 6.51 -1.84
C LEU A 99 -12.20 7.67 -0.90
N VAL A 100 -11.22 8.49 -1.27
CA VAL A 100 -10.80 9.64 -0.47
C VAL A 100 -11.97 10.60 -0.27
N LYS A 101 -12.73 10.89 -1.32
CA LYS A 101 -13.91 11.77 -1.24
C LYS A 101 -14.96 11.21 -0.28
N LYS A 102 -15.23 9.91 -0.34
CA LYS A 102 -16.22 9.26 0.52
C LYS A 102 -15.78 9.27 1.98
N ILE A 103 -14.52 8.99 2.26
CA ILE A 103 -14.00 9.04 3.64
C ILE A 103 -14.14 10.46 4.19
N ASN A 104 -13.75 11.47 3.43
CA ASN A 104 -13.84 12.86 3.87
C ASN A 104 -15.29 13.34 4.06
N ALA A 105 -16.22 12.71 3.38
CA ALA A 105 -17.65 13.00 3.52
C ALA A 105 -18.33 12.17 4.61
N ASN A 106 -17.56 11.41 5.40
CA ASN A 106 -18.07 10.53 6.44
C ASN A 106 -19.12 9.53 5.93
N ALA A 107 -18.86 8.96 4.75
CA ALA A 107 -19.72 7.93 4.17
C ALA A 107 -19.76 6.68 5.06
N THR A 108 -20.74 5.81 4.83
CA THR A 108 -20.88 4.58 5.60
C THR A 108 -19.69 3.64 5.34
N ILE A 109 -19.45 2.75 6.29
CA ILE A 109 -18.35 1.76 6.14
C ILE A 109 -18.58 0.89 4.90
N GLU A 110 -19.83 0.56 4.57
CA GLU A 110 -20.17 -0.23 3.40
C GLU A 110 -19.81 0.49 2.11
N GLU A 111 -20.06 1.80 2.04
CA GLU A 111 -19.66 2.60 0.87
C GLU A 111 -18.15 2.69 0.74
N ILE A 112 -17.45 2.83 1.85
CA ILE A 112 -15.99 2.89 1.86
C ILE A 112 -15.40 1.56 1.40
N GLU A 113 -15.92 0.44 1.92
CA GLU A 113 -15.49 -0.91 1.49
C GLU A 113 -15.71 -1.11 -0.01
N PHE A 114 -16.85 -0.66 -0.51
CA PHE A 114 -17.17 -0.73 -1.94
C PHE A 114 -16.09 -0.01 -2.75
N GLN A 115 -15.66 1.15 -2.29
CA GLN A 115 -14.64 1.96 -2.99
C GLN A 115 -13.27 1.29 -2.98
N PHE A 116 -12.87 0.64 -1.89
CA PHE A 116 -11.65 -0.18 -1.89
C PHE A 116 -11.69 -1.20 -3.03
N LYS A 117 -12.80 -1.90 -3.17
CA LYS A 117 -12.96 -2.99 -4.14
C LYS A 117 -13.00 -2.51 -5.60
N GLN A 118 -13.21 -1.21 -5.84
CA GLN A 118 -13.14 -0.67 -7.20
C GLN A 118 -11.71 -0.76 -7.76
N TRP A 119 -10.69 -0.83 -6.92
CA TRP A 119 -9.29 -0.96 -7.31
C TRP A 119 -8.87 -2.42 -7.44
N LYS A 120 -9.70 -3.24 -8.07
CA LYS A 120 -9.51 -4.70 -8.17
C LYS A 120 -8.79 -5.17 -9.43
N LEU A 121 -8.61 -4.28 -10.41
CA LEU A 121 -8.11 -4.69 -11.72
C LEU A 121 -6.59 -4.55 -11.83
N ALA A 122 -5.97 -5.58 -12.41
CA ALA A 122 -4.59 -5.52 -12.89
C ALA A 122 -4.57 -6.21 -14.24
N GLY A 123 -4.06 -5.52 -15.27
CA GLY A 123 -4.10 -6.03 -16.64
C GLY A 123 -5.51 -6.32 -17.14
N GLY A 124 -6.51 -5.57 -16.65
CA GLY A 124 -7.92 -5.74 -17.03
C GLY A 124 -8.65 -6.88 -16.33
N LYS A 125 -7.97 -7.61 -15.43
CA LYS A 125 -8.54 -8.76 -14.69
C LYS A 125 -8.65 -8.45 -13.21
N PRO A 126 -9.68 -8.98 -12.49
CA PRO A 126 -9.92 -8.65 -11.07
C PRO A 126 -9.00 -9.45 -10.12
N ILE A 127 -7.72 -9.56 -10.45
CA ILE A 127 -6.77 -10.35 -9.67
C ILE A 127 -6.39 -9.69 -8.34
N LEU A 128 -6.65 -8.39 -8.19
CA LEU A 128 -6.38 -7.66 -6.96
C LEU A 128 -7.58 -7.64 -6.00
N LEU A 129 -8.71 -8.23 -6.38
CA LEU A 129 -9.89 -8.23 -5.52
C LEU A 129 -9.63 -8.85 -4.14
N PRO A 130 -8.93 -10.00 -4.03
CA PRO A 130 -8.64 -10.55 -2.70
C PRO A 130 -7.86 -9.58 -1.81
N ARG A 131 -6.86 -8.88 -2.37
CA ARG A 131 -6.09 -7.87 -1.64
C ARG A 131 -6.98 -6.72 -1.19
N ARG A 132 -7.84 -6.24 -2.09
CA ARG A 132 -8.77 -5.14 -1.72
C ARG A 132 -9.72 -5.56 -0.60
N LYS A 133 -10.17 -6.81 -0.60
CA LYS A 133 -11.01 -7.33 0.49
C LYS A 133 -10.26 -7.34 1.83
N ARG A 134 -8.97 -7.73 1.81
CA ARG A 134 -8.16 -7.72 3.03
C ARG A 134 -7.91 -6.30 3.54
N GLU A 135 -7.62 -5.36 2.64
CA GLU A 135 -7.42 -3.96 3.00
C GLU A 135 -8.72 -3.34 3.54
N ALA A 136 -9.85 -3.63 2.91
CA ALA A 136 -11.16 -3.16 3.39
C ALA A 136 -11.49 -3.73 4.77
N GLY A 137 -11.17 -5.00 5.00
CA GLY A 137 -11.34 -5.64 6.30
C GLY A 137 -10.46 -5.02 7.37
N LEU A 138 -9.22 -4.70 7.03
CA LEU A 138 -8.31 -3.99 7.92
C LEU A 138 -8.87 -2.61 8.27
N TYR A 139 -9.35 -1.87 7.28
CA TYR A 139 -9.94 -0.55 7.49
C TYR A 139 -11.15 -0.64 8.41
N ARG A 140 -12.03 -1.60 8.19
CA ARG A 140 -13.26 -1.76 8.95
C ARG A 140 -13.03 -2.13 10.42
N GLY A 141 -12.22 -3.17 10.66
CA GLY A 141 -12.15 -3.79 11.98
C GLY A 141 -10.76 -3.99 12.58
N GLY A 142 -9.70 -3.49 11.94
CA GLY A 142 -8.34 -3.67 12.44
C GLY A 142 -7.81 -5.10 12.33
N ARG A 143 -8.35 -5.89 11.41
CA ARG A 143 -7.92 -7.27 11.21
C ARG A 143 -6.71 -7.30 10.28
N TYR A 144 -5.54 -7.50 10.87
CA TYR A 144 -4.26 -7.50 10.12
C TYR A 144 -3.94 -8.85 9.46
N GLU A 145 -4.74 -9.87 9.70
CA GLU A 145 -4.51 -11.21 9.16
C GLU A 145 -5.63 -11.68 8.25
#